data_50cc27144647414351d66f28e095b0b9
#
_entry.id   50cc27144647414351d66f28e095b0b9
#
_cell.length_a   1.000
_cell.length_b   1.000
_cell.length_c   1.000
_cell.angle_alpha   90.00
_cell.angle_beta   90.00
_cell.angle_gamma   90.00
#
_symmetry.space_group_name_H-M   'P 1'
#
loop_
_entity.id
_entity.type
_entity.pdbx_description
1 polymer ?
#
loop_
_entity_poly.entity_id
_entity_poly.type
_entity_poly.pdbx_seq_one_letter_code
_entity_poly.pdbx_strand_id
1 'polypeptide(L)'
;MRRGFDPRRTALAVADVLREHTPGVELLMPEERLGAPDELVSHVLHTESAFSVKAVVWQPGQLTAIHDHLAWCAFVVLQGVEYETLYRDHGDHLTEIGRAANGVGDASGFAPPGDIHRVHNTGYVTAISLHVYRADLGAEGASVRREYDLPLR
;
A
#
# COMPACT_ATOMS: atom_id res chain seq x y z
N MET A 1 24.88 -14.62 17.91
CA MET A 1 24.22 -14.69 16.59
C MET A 1 23.47 -13.41 16.33
N ARG A 2 23.89 -12.59 15.40
CA ARG A 2 23.10 -11.45 14.93
C ARG A 2 21.90 -12.05 14.16
N ARG A 3 20.69 -11.86 14.65
CA ARG A 3 19.49 -12.20 13.88
C ARG A 3 19.53 -11.33 12.64
N GLY A 4 19.57 -11.94 11.45
CA GLY A 4 19.54 -11.23 10.19
C GLY A 4 18.30 -10.35 10.11
N PHE A 5 18.39 -9.24 9.37
CA PHE A 5 17.25 -8.36 9.06
C PHE A 5 16.18 -9.18 8.34
N ASP A 6 14.96 -9.21 8.92
CA ASP A 6 13.80 -9.86 8.33
C ASP A 6 12.80 -8.78 7.89
N PRO A 7 12.70 -8.50 6.58
CA PRO A 7 11.84 -7.45 6.07
C PRO A 7 10.35 -7.68 6.36
N ARG A 8 9.92 -8.93 6.39
CA ARG A 8 8.52 -9.26 6.70
C ARG A 8 8.17 -8.93 8.15
N ARG A 9 9.05 -9.28 9.08
CA ARG A 9 8.87 -8.91 10.49
C ARG A 9 8.87 -7.40 10.69
N THR A 10 9.72 -6.69 9.96
CA THR A 10 9.75 -5.21 9.99
C THR A 10 8.42 -4.64 9.49
N ALA A 11 7.92 -5.11 8.35
CA ALA A 11 6.64 -4.67 7.81
C ALA A 11 5.48 -4.89 8.79
N LEU A 12 5.42 -6.07 9.41
CA LEU A 12 4.39 -6.40 10.39
C LEU A 12 4.49 -5.53 11.66
N ALA A 13 5.70 -5.28 12.16
CA ALA A 13 5.92 -4.41 13.32
C ALA A 13 5.50 -2.96 13.01
N VAL A 14 5.81 -2.44 11.82
CA VAL A 14 5.38 -1.12 11.37
C VAL A 14 3.85 -1.06 11.24
N ALA A 15 3.23 -2.10 10.68
CA ALA A 15 1.76 -2.18 10.59
C ALA A 15 1.10 -2.14 11.97
N ASP A 16 1.67 -2.81 12.97
CA ASP A 16 1.17 -2.76 14.35
C ASP A 16 1.26 -1.35 14.94
N VAL A 17 2.37 -0.64 14.74
CA VAL A 17 2.53 0.76 15.15
C VAL A 17 1.50 1.66 14.47
N LEU A 18 1.29 1.50 13.17
CA LEU A 18 0.30 2.27 12.41
C LEU A 18 -1.12 2.01 12.93
N ARG A 19 -1.45 0.77 13.26
CA ARG A 19 -2.76 0.38 13.81
C ARG A 19 -3.00 0.99 15.17
N GLU A 20 -2.00 0.96 16.04
CA GLU A 20 -2.08 1.52 17.40
C GLU A 20 -2.12 3.05 17.42
N HIS A 21 -1.51 3.69 16.43
CA HIS A 21 -1.34 5.13 16.33
C HIS A 21 -1.88 5.70 15.01
N THR A 22 -3.01 5.23 14.54
CA THR A 22 -3.62 5.69 13.29
C THR A 22 -3.86 7.20 13.33
N PRO A 23 -3.20 8.00 12.47
CA PRO A 23 -3.45 9.45 12.42
C PRO A 23 -4.80 9.74 11.77
N GLY A 24 -5.29 10.96 11.95
CA GLY A 24 -6.44 11.46 11.22
C GLY A 24 -6.06 12.00 9.84
N VAL A 25 -7.07 12.23 9.01
CA VAL A 25 -6.88 12.78 7.65
C VAL A 25 -6.40 14.23 7.65
N GLU A 26 -6.48 14.92 8.78
CA GLU A 26 -5.99 16.29 8.97
C GLU A 26 -4.47 16.43 8.82
N LEU A 27 -3.73 15.35 8.72
CA LEU A 27 -2.32 15.38 8.31
C LEU A 27 -2.14 15.85 6.86
N LEU A 28 -3.22 15.77 6.04
CA LEU A 28 -3.29 16.35 4.71
C LEU A 28 -4.10 17.65 4.72
N MET A 29 -3.67 18.61 3.91
CA MET A 29 -4.48 19.79 3.65
C MET A 29 -5.80 19.40 2.98
N PRO A 30 -6.90 20.15 3.15
CA PRO A 30 -8.19 19.79 2.56
C PRO A 30 -8.14 19.50 1.05
N GLU A 31 -7.41 20.30 0.30
CA GLU A 31 -7.23 20.12 -1.14
C GLU A 31 -6.46 18.86 -1.52
N GLU A 32 -5.53 18.42 -0.67
CA GLU A 32 -4.77 17.18 -0.88
C GLU A 32 -5.61 15.90 -0.69
N ARG A 33 -6.75 16.02 0.00
CA ARG A 33 -7.66 14.89 0.27
C ARG A 33 -8.62 14.60 -0.91
N LEU A 34 -8.64 15.45 -1.92
CA LEU A 34 -9.59 15.33 -3.02
C LEU A 34 -9.21 14.28 -4.05
N GLY A 35 -7.92 14.02 -4.22
CA GLY A 35 -7.43 13.17 -5.30
C GLY A 35 -7.62 13.79 -6.68
N ALA A 36 -7.45 12.97 -7.71
CA ALA A 36 -7.66 13.36 -9.11
C ALA A 36 -8.51 12.31 -9.84
N PRO A 37 -9.37 12.71 -10.80
CA PRO A 37 -10.31 11.77 -11.44
C PRO A 37 -9.63 10.73 -12.34
N ASP A 38 -8.48 11.06 -12.92
CA ASP A 38 -7.85 10.25 -13.97
C ASP A 38 -6.61 9.48 -13.50
N GLU A 39 -6.17 9.72 -12.27
CA GLU A 39 -4.97 9.08 -11.72
C GLU A 39 -5.00 8.96 -10.20
N LEU A 40 -4.27 7.99 -9.66
CA LEU A 40 -4.00 7.92 -8.24
C LEU A 40 -3.06 9.07 -7.84
N VAL A 41 -3.37 9.72 -6.74
CA VAL A 41 -2.56 10.81 -6.19
C VAL A 41 -1.87 10.34 -4.93
N SER A 42 -0.59 10.63 -4.80
CA SER A 42 0.16 10.41 -3.57
C SER A 42 0.91 11.67 -3.15
N HIS A 43 1.02 11.86 -1.83
CA HIS A 43 1.72 12.97 -1.20
C HIS A 43 2.81 12.42 -0.30
N VAL A 44 4.07 12.74 -0.59
CA VAL A 44 5.20 12.38 0.26
C VAL A 44 5.16 13.28 1.50
N LEU A 45 5.05 12.68 2.68
CA LEU A 45 4.94 13.39 3.95
C LEU A 45 6.26 13.46 4.70
N HIS A 46 7.09 12.43 4.56
CA HIS A 46 8.36 12.33 5.27
C HIS A 46 9.31 11.40 4.52
N THR A 47 10.59 11.76 4.51
CA THR A 47 11.65 10.93 3.96
C THR A 47 12.87 11.02 4.85
N GLU A 48 13.43 9.87 5.22
CA GLU A 48 14.72 9.77 5.91
C GLU A 48 15.49 8.54 5.41
N SER A 49 16.69 8.31 5.94
CA SER A 49 17.58 7.26 5.44
C SER A 49 17.02 5.83 5.63
N ALA A 50 16.15 5.60 6.59
CA ALA A 50 15.61 4.28 6.91
C ALA A 50 14.25 4.01 6.26
N PHE A 51 13.41 5.03 6.04
CA PHE A 51 12.07 4.88 5.49
C PHE A 51 11.50 6.17 4.90
N SER A 52 10.45 6.03 4.11
CA SER A 52 9.62 7.12 3.59
C SER A 52 8.16 6.89 3.95
N VAL A 53 7.43 7.98 4.14
CA VAL A 53 5.99 7.98 4.43
C VAL A 53 5.26 8.77 3.36
N LYS A 54 4.22 8.18 2.78
CA LYS A 54 3.33 8.90 1.86
C LYS A 54 1.87 8.58 2.12
N ALA A 55 1.00 9.54 1.82
CA ALA A 55 -0.44 9.32 1.75
C ALA A 55 -0.86 9.06 0.31
N VAL A 56 -1.75 8.10 0.11
CA VAL A 56 -2.35 7.79 -1.19
C VAL A 56 -3.83 8.10 -1.12
N VAL A 57 -4.32 8.80 -2.14
CA VAL A 57 -5.71 9.25 -2.24
C VAL A 57 -6.37 8.55 -3.43
N TRP A 58 -7.46 7.84 -3.17
CA TRP A 58 -8.18 7.00 -4.12
C TRP A 58 -9.60 7.54 -4.30
N GLN A 59 -9.91 8.06 -5.47
CA GLN A 59 -11.30 8.36 -5.78
C GLN A 59 -12.10 7.05 -6.01
N PRO A 60 -13.44 7.08 -5.85
CA PRO A 60 -14.27 5.91 -6.11
C PRO A 60 -13.99 5.29 -7.49
N GLY A 61 -13.80 3.97 -7.53
CA GLY A 61 -13.50 3.22 -8.74
C GLY A 61 -12.02 3.11 -9.09
N GLN A 62 -11.14 3.90 -8.48
CA GLN A 62 -9.70 3.82 -8.77
C GLN A 62 -9.07 2.55 -8.20
N LEU A 63 -8.15 1.97 -8.95
CA LEU A 63 -7.43 0.76 -8.61
C LEU A 63 -5.99 0.81 -9.11
N THR A 64 -5.12 0.05 -8.47
CA THR A 64 -3.76 -0.17 -8.97
C THR A 64 -3.74 -1.25 -10.05
N ALA A 65 -2.67 -1.31 -10.83
CA ALA A 65 -2.28 -2.55 -11.51
C ALA A 65 -2.05 -3.66 -10.46
N ILE A 66 -2.10 -4.91 -10.89
CA ILE A 66 -1.62 -6.03 -10.06
C ILE A 66 -0.10 -5.92 -10.02
N HIS A 67 0.49 -5.83 -8.84
CA HIS A 67 1.91 -5.55 -8.69
C HIS A 67 2.51 -6.16 -7.43
N ASP A 68 3.82 -6.21 -7.38
CA ASP A 68 4.60 -6.50 -6.19
C ASP A 68 5.65 -5.41 -5.94
N HIS A 69 6.42 -5.53 -4.87
CA HIS A 69 7.24 -4.45 -4.36
C HIS A 69 8.74 -4.78 -4.36
N LEU A 70 9.56 -3.72 -4.41
CA LEU A 70 11.02 -3.81 -4.31
C LEU A 70 11.48 -4.12 -2.89
N ALA A 71 10.71 -3.68 -1.88
CA ALA A 71 11.06 -3.80 -0.47
C ALA A 71 9.79 -3.93 0.38
N TRP A 72 9.95 -4.05 1.70
CA TRP A 72 8.82 -4.09 2.61
C TRP A 72 8.01 -2.78 2.58
N CYS A 73 6.72 -2.93 2.80
CA CYS A 73 5.77 -1.84 2.94
C CYS A 73 4.77 -2.17 4.05
N ALA A 74 4.26 -1.13 4.69
CA ALA A 74 3.10 -1.24 5.58
C ALA A 74 2.16 -0.07 5.29
N PHE A 75 0.86 -0.28 5.49
CA PHE A 75 -0.12 0.78 5.34
C PHE A 75 -1.20 0.71 6.41
N VAL A 76 -1.89 1.83 6.62
CA VAL A 76 -3.10 1.95 7.42
C VAL A 76 -4.11 2.83 6.69
N VAL A 77 -5.39 2.46 6.75
CA VAL A 77 -6.47 3.24 6.14
C VAL A 77 -6.88 4.37 7.09
N LEU A 78 -6.94 5.60 6.56
CA LEU A 78 -7.33 6.80 7.30
C LEU A 78 -8.77 7.23 7.01
N GLN A 79 -9.27 6.94 5.81
CA GLN A 79 -10.60 7.29 5.36
C GLN A 79 -11.10 6.30 4.32
N GLY A 80 -12.39 5.98 4.36
CA GLY A 80 -13.02 5.10 3.39
C GLY A 80 -12.69 3.63 3.60
N VAL A 81 -12.82 2.84 2.54
CA VAL A 81 -12.51 1.41 2.53
C VAL A 81 -11.66 1.09 1.30
N GLU A 82 -10.59 0.37 1.51
CA GLU A 82 -9.72 -0.13 0.45
C GLU A 82 -9.84 -1.65 0.36
N TYR A 83 -10.20 -2.15 -0.80
CA TYR A 83 -10.23 -3.58 -1.10
C TYR A 83 -8.85 -4.02 -1.59
N GLU A 84 -8.28 -5.02 -0.93
CA GLU A 84 -7.03 -5.64 -1.32
C GLU A 84 -7.31 -7.06 -1.82
N THR A 85 -6.78 -7.39 -2.99
CA THR A 85 -6.81 -8.74 -3.53
C THR A 85 -5.38 -9.25 -3.66
N LEU A 86 -5.14 -10.46 -3.17
CA LEU A 86 -3.83 -11.12 -3.18
C LEU A 86 -3.80 -12.19 -4.27
N TYR A 87 -2.65 -12.32 -4.92
CA TYR A 87 -2.47 -13.23 -6.05
C TYR A 87 -1.25 -14.13 -5.89
N ARG A 88 -1.31 -15.29 -6.56
CA ARG A 88 -0.18 -16.19 -6.75
C ARG A 88 0.18 -16.24 -8.23
N ASP A 89 1.47 -16.12 -8.53
CA ASP A 89 2.03 -16.23 -9.88
C ASP A 89 2.36 -17.69 -10.19
N HIS A 90 1.81 -18.20 -11.30
CA HIS A 90 2.06 -19.54 -11.85
C HIS A 90 2.94 -19.49 -13.10
N GLY A 91 3.44 -18.31 -13.47
CA GLY A 91 4.28 -18.08 -14.63
C GLY A 91 3.49 -17.66 -15.87
N ASP A 92 2.42 -18.36 -16.21
CA ASP A 92 1.55 -18.08 -17.37
C ASP A 92 0.20 -17.47 -16.98
N HIS A 93 -0.16 -17.50 -15.72
CA HIS A 93 -1.40 -16.94 -15.17
C HIS A 93 -1.26 -16.60 -13.69
N LEU A 94 -2.22 -15.82 -13.18
CA LEU A 94 -2.37 -15.52 -11.75
C LEU A 94 -3.62 -16.21 -11.22
N THR A 95 -3.56 -16.67 -9.97
CA THR A 95 -4.75 -17.07 -9.21
C THR A 95 -4.93 -16.15 -8.02
N GLU A 96 -6.18 -15.80 -7.74
CA GLU A 96 -6.53 -15.10 -6.52
C GLU A 96 -6.43 -16.03 -5.31
N ILE A 97 -5.73 -15.60 -4.27
CA ILE A 97 -5.51 -16.39 -3.05
C ILE A 97 -6.09 -15.76 -1.79
N GLY A 98 -6.58 -14.54 -1.86
CA GLY A 98 -7.21 -13.87 -0.72
C GLY A 98 -7.74 -12.49 -1.05
N ARG A 99 -8.64 -12.01 -0.20
CA ARG A 99 -9.23 -10.67 -0.25
C ARG A 99 -9.35 -10.10 1.16
N ALA A 100 -9.22 -8.79 1.27
CA ALA A 100 -9.49 -8.06 2.49
C ALA A 100 -10.17 -6.73 2.18
N ALA A 101 -11.15 -6.35 3.00
CA ALA A 101 -11.71 -5.00 3.01
C ALA A 101 -11.10 -4.27 4.21
N ASN A 102 -10.27 -3.28 3.94
CA ASN A 102 -9.59 -2.50 4.96
C ASN A 102 -10.34 -1.19 5.19
N GLY A 103 -10.94 -1.03 6.35
CA GLY A 103 -11.56 0.21 6.81
C GLY A 103 -10.60 1.05 7.65
N VAL A 104 -11.09 2.17 8.17
CA VAL A 104 -10.29 3.09 9.00
C VAL A 104 -9.68 2.37 10.19
N GLY A 105 -8.36 2.50 10.35
CA GLY A 105 -7.59 1.85 11.40
C GLY A 105 -7.09 0.45 11.06
N ASP A 106 -7.56 -0.15 9.97
CA ASP A 106 -7.02 -1.43 9.50
C ASP A 106 -5.65 -1.22 8.85
N ALA A 107 -4.69 -2.02 9.26
CA ALA A 107 -3.31 -1.94 8.81
C ALA A 107 -2.83 -3.29 8.30
N SER A 108 -1.94 -3.26 7.32
CA SER A 108 -1.29 -4.45 6.75
C SER A 108 0.18 -4.18 6.50
N GLY A 109 1.00 -5.22 6.61
CA GLY A 109 2.42 -5.17 6.30
C GLY A 109 2.80 -6.36 5.44
N PHE A 110 3.65 -6.11 4.44
CA PHE A 110 4.09 -7.14 3.50
C PHE A 110 5.51 -6.87 3.00
N ALA A 111 6.13 -7.92 2.50
CA ALA A 111 7.47 -7.86 1.92
C ALA A 111 7.63 -8.91 0.83
N PRO A 112 8.46 -8.62 -0.22
CA PRO A 112 8.76 -9.61 -1.24
C PRO A 112 9.55 -10.80 -0.66
N PRO A 113 9.50 -11.98 -1.30
CA PRO A 113 8.70 -12.29 -2.49
C PRO A 113 7.27 -12.75 -2.15
N GLY A 114 6.38 -12.73 -3.14
CA GLY A 114 5.03 -13.27 -3.01
C GLY A 114 3.99 -12.27 -2.51
N ASP A 115 4.33 -11.01 -2.48
CA ASP A 115 3.48 -9.89 -2.08
C ASP A 115 2.68 -9.29 -3.25
N ILE A 116 2.24 -10.11 -4.19
CA ILE A 116 1.49 -9.70 -5.37
C ILE A 116 0.08 -9.33 -4.98
N HIS A 117 -0.31 -8.09 -5.23
CA HIS A 117 -1.63 -7.59 -4.88
C HIS A 117 -2.15 -6.50 -5.82
N ARG A 118 -3.43 -6.20 -5.66
CA ARG A 118 -4.13 -5.03 -6.21
C ARG A 118 -4.93 -4.37 -5.09
N VAL A 119 -4.94 -3.06 -5.08
CA VAL A 119 -5.81 -2.27 -4.20
C VAL A 119 -6.84 -1.53 -5.03
N HIS A 120 -8.09 -1.51 -4.57
CA HIS A 120 -9.23 -0.94 -5.27
C HIS A 120 -10.15 -0.20 -4.29
N ASN A 121 -10.49 1.04 -4.62
CA ASN A 121 -11.58 1.75 -3.92
C ASN A 121 -12.91 1.39 -4.57
N THR A 122 -13.62 0.43 -3.98
CA THR A 122 -14.94 -0.01 -4.43
C THR A 122 -16.09 0.77 -3.77
N GLY A 123 -15.77 1.71 -2.89
CA GLY A 123 -16.76 2.52 -2.15
C GLY A 123 -17.25 3.73 -2.95
N TYR A 124 -18.05 4.54 -2.28
CA TYR A 124 -18.66 5.75 -2.85
C TYR A 124 -17.99 7.04 -2.37
N VAL A 125 -17.02 6.94 -1.48
CA VAL A 125 -16.26 8.08 -0.95
C VAL A 125 -14.79 7.92 -1.29
N THR A 126 -14.06 9.03 -1.32
CA THR A 126 -12.60 9.01 -1.46
C THR A 126 -11.98 8.25 -0.29
N ALA A 127 -11.13 7.29 -0.60
CA ALA A 127 -10.34 6.56 0.38
C ALA A 127 -8.95 7.18 0.50
N ILE A 128 -8.39 7.17 1.70
CA ILE A 128 -7.06 7.70 1.99
C ILE A 128 -6.34 6.69 2.86
N SER A 129 -5.12 6.34 2.48
CA SER A 129 -4.25 5.47 3.25
C SER A 129 -2.86 6.07 3.44
N LEU A 130 -2.23 5.75 4.55
CA LEU A 130 -0.86 6.13 4.88
C LEU A 130 0.04 4.92 4.67
N HIS A 131 1.09 5.08 3.88
CA HIS A 131 2.04 4.03 3.52
C HIS A 131 3.42 4.36 4.03
N VAL A 132 4.10 3.37 4.59
CA VAL A 132 5.49 3.43 5.02
C VAL A 132 6.31 2.43 4.21
N TYR A 133 7.37 2.90 3.59
CA TYR A 133 8.26 2.12 2.73
C TYR A 133 9.69 2.18 3.23
N ARG A 134 10.46 1.18 2.90
CA ARG A 134 11.91 1.27 3.00
C ARG A 134 12.44 2.45 2.15
N ALA A 135 13.44 3.17 2.66
CA ALA A 135 13.84 4.49 2.13
C ALA A 135 14.63 4.47 0.81
N ASP A 136 15.21 3.34 0.45
CA ASP A 136 16.05 3.20 -0.75
C ASP A 136 15.25 2.91 -2.03
N LEU A 137 14.01 3.38 -2.09
CA LEU A 137 13.09 3.17 -3.21
C LEU A 137 13.27 4.14 -4.39
N GLY A 138 14.40 4.87 -4.42
CA GLY A 138 14.72 5.83 -5.49
C GLY A 138 13.97 7.16 -5.36
N ALA A 139 14.44 8.17 -6.10
CA ALA A 139 13.96 9.56 -6.03
C ALA A 139 12.51 9.77 -6.47
N GLU A 140 11.90 8.81 -7.16
CA GLU A 140 10.55 8.90 -7.70
C GLU A 140 9.46 8.26 -6.81
N GLY A 141 9.84 7.67 -5.67
CA GLY A 141 8.92 7.10 -4.70
C GLY A 141 8.14 5.88 -5.20
N ALA A 142 8.55 5.27 -6.31
CA ALA A 142 7.97 4.06 -6.83
C ALA A 142 8.47 2.86 -6.03
N SER A 143 7.56 2.18 -5.32
CA SER A 143 7.87 0.95 -4.59
C SER A 143 7.65 -0.31 -5.43
N VAL A 144 7.07 -0.16 -6.61
CA VAL A 144 6.67 -1.27 -7.49
C VAL A 144 7.90 -1.91 -8.13
N ARG A 145 8.03 -3.23 -7.96
CA ARG A 145 9.04 -4.03 -8.64
C ARG A 145 8.57 -4.46 -10.03
N ARG A 146 7.35 -4.99 -10.11
CA ARG A 146 6.75 -5.52 -11.34
C ARG A 146 5.25 -5.29 -11.34
N GLU A 147 4.72 -4.92 -12.49
CA GLU A 147 3.29 -4.98 -12.80
C GLU A 147 3.01 -6.24 -13.60
N TYR A 148 1.89 -6.89 -13.31
CA TYR A 148 1.50 -8.17 -13.90
C TYR A 148 0.35 -7.98 -14.88
N ASP A 149 0.57 -8.41 -16.10
CA ASP A 149 -0.43 -8.44 -17.18
C ASP A 149 -0.65 -9.90 -17.62
N LEU A 150 -0.89 -10.78 -16.65
CA LEU A 150 -1.15 -12.19 -16.88
C LEU A 150 -2.66 -12.47 -16.72
N PRO A 151 -3.18 -13.49 -17.46
CA PRO A 151 -4.57 -13.87 -17.30
C PRO A 151 -4.87 -14.34 -15.88
N LEU A 152 -6.06 -14.04 -15.40
CA LEU A 152 -6.59 -14.56 -14.14
C LEU A 152 -7.32 -15.89 -14.43
N ARG A 153 -7.03 -16.92 -13.65
CA ARG A 153 -7.66 -18.25 -13.76
C ARG A 153 -8.09 -18.79 -12.40
#